data_c9718bd40e04e6e603bef42dab16c023
#
_entry.id   c9718bd40e04e6e603bef42dab16c023
#
_cell.length_a   1.000
_cell.length_b   1.000
_cell.length_c   1.000
_cell.angle_alpha   90.00
_cell.angle_beta   90.00
_cell.angle_gamma   90.00
#
_symmetry.space_group_name_H-M   'P 1'
#
loop_
_entity.id
_entity.type
_entity.pdbx_description
1 polymer ?
#
loop_
_entity_poly.entity_id
_entity_poly.type
_entity_poly.pdbx_seq_one_letter_code
_entity_poly.pdbx_strand_id
1 'polypeptide(L)'
;MEKKLLREGPYADFFSQGVQVGNVLTMAGQIAVDDNGNTPDDLKSQMIMCYENILKILDHFGGTLENVIDETWFVTDIDECMENVSEIFAEREKIYGCKPEVSQTLIGVNALVQPNLKIEIKCIAHIEK
;
A
#
# COMPACT_ATOMS: atom_id res chain seq x y z
N MET A 1 17.00 -13.79 -15.38
CA MET A 1 15.69 -13.86 -14.68
C MET A 1 14.71 -12.95 -15.40
N GLU A 2 13.54 -13.45 -15.69
CA GLU A 2 12.48 -12.64 -16.31
C GLU A 2 11.72 -11.85 -15.26
N LYS A 3 11.61 -10.53 -15.49
CA LYS A 3 10.85 -9.63 -14.65
C LYS A 3 9.77 -8.94 -15.47
N LYS A 4 8.54 -8.93 -14.96
CA LYS A 4 7.48 -8.08 -15.50
C LYS A 4 7.43 -6.83 -14.66
N LEU A 5 7.54 -5.67 -15.30
CA LEU A 5 7.66 -4.39 -14.62
C LEU A 5 6.44 -3.50 -14.88
N LEU A 6 6.04 -2.76 -13.86
CA LEU A 6 5.14 -1.63 -14.02
C LEU A 6 5.92 -0.36 -13.63
N ARG A 7 6.22 0.48 -14.60
CA ARG A 7 6.87 1.78 -14.39
C ARG A 7 5.93 2.87 -14.86
N GLU A 8 5.42 3.64 -13.92
CA GLU A 8 4.53 4.77 -14.22
C GLU A 8 4.56 5.77 -13.06
N GLY A 9 3.91 6.91 -13.28
CA GLY A 9 3.83 7.97 -12.28
C GLY A 9 5.10 8.82 -12.18
N PRO A 10 5.18 9.69 -11.17
CA PRO A 10 6.27 10.68 -11.07
C PRO A 10 7.65 10.07 -10.79
N TYR A 11 7.72 8.83 -10.32
CA TYR A 11 8.98 8.16 -9.98
C TYR A 11 9.41 7.11 -11.01
N ALA A 12 8.77 7.10 -12.18
CA ALA A 12 9.02 6.07 -13.21
C ALA A 12 10.48 6.00 -13.68
N ASP A 13 11.20 7.11 -13.64
CA ASP A 13 12.60 7.15 -14.03
C ASP A 13 13.54 6.53 -12.97
N PHE A 14 13.06 6.33 -11.75
CA PHE A 14 13.90 5.90 -10.64
C PHE A 14 13.62 4.47 -10.21
N PHE A 15 12.36 4.03 -10.22
CA PHE A 15 11.99 2.67 -9.80
C PHE A 15 10.65 2.24 -10.38
N SER A 16 10.39 0.94 -10.30
CA SER A 16 9.12 0.35 -10.73
C SER A 16 8.10 0.36 -9.59
N GLN A 17 6.84 0.58 -9.91
CA GLN A 17 5.74 0.47 -8.95
C GLN A 17 5.46 -1.00 -8.60
N GLY A 18 5.68 -1.91 -9.54
CA GLY A 18 5.54 -3.33 -9.31
C GLY A 18 6.55 -4.13 -10.10
N VAL A 19 7.01 -5.23 -9.52
CA VAL A 19 7.93 -6.18 -10.15
C VAL A 19 7.43 -7.58 -9.88
N GLN A 20 7.09 -8.32 -10.94
CA GLN A 20 6.68 -9.72 -10.83
C GLN A 20 7.78 -10.64 -11.32
N VAL A 21 8.15 -11.60 -10.48
CA VAL A 21 9.06 -12.69 -10.82
C VAL A 21 8.35 -13.99 -10.50
N GLY A 22 8.08 -14.81 -11.54
CA GLY A 22 7.24 -15.98 -11.34
C GLY A 22 5.86 -15.58 -10.82
N ASN A 23 5.47 -16.10 -9.67
CA ASN A 23 4.19 -15.78 -9.02
C ASN A 23 4.31 -14.68 -7.96
N VAL A 24 5.51 -14.21 -7.65
CA VAL A 24 5.72 -13.21 -6.61
C VAL A 24 5.70 -11.80 -7.21
N LEU A 25 4.82 -10.97 -6.66
CA LEU A 25 4.73 -9.56 -7.01
C LEU A 25 5.20 -8.72 -5.81
N THR A 26 6.28 -7.98 -6.00
CA THR A 26 6.68 -6.96 -5.04
C THR A 26 6.20 -5.60 -5.53
N MET A 27 5.73 -4.77 -4.62
CA MET A 27 5.23 -3.44 -4.96
C MET A 27 6.03 -2.38 -4.21
N ALA A 28 6.26 -1.25 -4.84
CA ALA A 28 6.80 -0.09 -4.14
C ALA A 28 5.79 0.35 -3.07
N GLY A 29 6.27 0.94 -2.00
CA GLY A 29 5.39 1.50 -0.98
C GLY A 29 4.46 2.55 -1.59
N GLN A 30 3.17 2.45 -1.27
CA GLN A 30 2.15 3.36 -1.80
C GLN A 30 1.81 4.42 -0.79
N ILE A 31 1.74 5.65 -1.25
CA ILE A 31 1.45 6.83 -0.44
C ILE A 31 0.08 7.40 -0.80
N ALA A 32 -0.44 8.25 0.07
CA ALA A 32 -1.79 8.81 -0.09
C ALA A 32 -1.79 10.05 -0.99
N VAL A 33 -1.43 9.86 -2.24
CA VAL A 33 -1.43 10.92 -3.26
C VAL A 33 -2.26 10.43 -4.44
N ASP A 34 -3.24 11.23 -4.87
CA ASP A 34 -4.06 10.90 -6.03
C ASP A 34 -3.39 11.38 -7.33
N ASP A 35 -4.05 11.13 -8.48
CA ASP A 35 -3.51 11.48 -9.79
C ASP A 35 -3.36 13.00 -9.99
N ASN A 36 -4.03 13.80 -9.17
CA ASN A 36 -3.95 15.27 -9.20
C ASN A 36 -2.96 15.83 -8.17
N GLY A 37 -2.26 14.97 -7.43
CA GLY A 37 -1.30 15.37 -6.42
C GLY A 37 -1.91 15.76 -5.08
N ASN A 38 -3.18 15.41 -4.84
CA ASN A 38 -3.88 15.75 -3.60
C ASN A 38 -3.74 14.63 -2.57
N THR A 39 -3.69 15.02 -1.29
CA THR A 39 -3.57 14.13 -0.15
C THR A 39 -4.67 14.45 0.86
N PRO A 40 -5.45 13.47 1.34
CA PRO A 40 -6.41 13.69 2.43
C PRO A 40 -5.71 14.08 3.73
N ASP A 41 -6.41 14.79 4.61
CA ASP A 41 -5.82 15.29 5.84
C ASP A 41 -5.69 14.22 6.93
N ASP A 42 -6.63 13.29 7.02
CA ASP A 42 -6.70 12.34 8.13
C ASP A 42 -6.08 10.98 7.79
N LEU A 43 -5.60 10.29 8.81
CA LEU A 43 -4.91 9.01 8.68
C LEU A 43 -5.79 7.93 8.00
N LYS A 44 -7.06 7.82 8.40
CA LYS A 44 -7.95 6.81 7.82
C LYS A 44 -8.16 7.02 6.33
N SER A 45 -8.42 8.25 5.90
CA SER A 45 -8.59 8.57 4.48
C SER A 45 -7.30 8.36 3.69
N GLN A 46 -6.16 8.65 4.29
CA GLN A 46 -4.86 8.36 3.67
C GLN A 46 -4.65 6.86 3.52
N MET A 47 -4.99 6.07 4.53
CA MET A 47 -4.92 4.60 4.43
C MET A 47 -5.78 4.07 3.29
N ILE A 48 -7.01 4.54 3.17
CA ILE A 48 -7.92 4.14 2.08
C ILE A 48 -7.28 4.43 0.73
N MET A 49 -6.71 5.61 0.56
CA MET A 49 -6.05 6.01 -0.69
C MET A 49 -4.83 5.15 -1.01
N CYS A 50 -4.04 4.78 0.00
CA CYS A 50 -2.93 3.84 -0.19
C CYS A 50 -3.43 2.51 -0.78
N TYR A 51 -4.52 1.98 -0.26
CA TYR A 51 -5.11 0.74 -0.79
C TYR A 51 -5.69 0.91 -2.19
N GLU A 52 -6.28 2.06 -2.50
CA GLU A 52 -6.73 2.36 -3.87
C GLU A 52 -5.55 2.29 -4.85
N ASN A 53 -4.40 2.83 -4.47
CA ASN A 53 -3.20 2.79 -5.28
C ASN A 53 -2.64 1.37 -5.40
N ILE A 54 -2.67 0.59 -4.32
CA ILE A 54 -2.26 -0.83 -4.32
C ILE A 54 -3.17 -1.63 -5.25
N LEU A 55 -4.48 -1.39 -5.20
CA LEU A 55 -5.44 -2.08 -6.07
C LEU A 55 -5.16 -1.83 -7.56
N LYS A 56 -4.74 -0.63 -7.94
CA LYS A 56 -4.37 -0.31 -9.32
C LYS A 56 -3.18 -1.14 -9.77
N ILE A 57 -2.18 -1.31 -8.91
CA ILE A 57 -0.99 -2.12 -9.22
C ILE A 57 -1.37 -3.59 -9.34
N LEU A 58 -2.14 -4.10 -8.38
CA LEU A 58 -2.62 -5.50 -8.41
C LEU A 58 -3.41 -5.78 -9.69
N ASP A 59 -4.32 -4.88 -10.06
CA ASP A 59 -5.12 -5.02 -11.27
C ASP A 59 -4.26 -5.11 -12.52
N HIS A 60 -3.20 -4.32 -12.60
CA HIS A 60 -2.25 -4.38 -13.72
C HIS A 60 -1.64 -5.78 -13.89
N PHE A 61 -1.37 -6.47 -12.80
CA PHE A 61 -0.78 -7.81 -12.80
C PHE A 61 -1.82 -8.94 -12.73
N GLY A 62 -3.11 -8.60 -12.79
CA GLY A 62 -4.19 -9.60 -12.77
C GLY A 62 -4.53 -10.13 -11.39
N GLY A 63 -4.19 -9.39 -10.34
CA GLY A 63 -4.45 -9.77 -8.96
C GLY A 63 -5.51 -8.93 -8.28
N THR A 64 -5.86 -9.33 -7.07
CA THR A 64 -6.77 -8.64 -6.17
C THR A 64 -6.14 -8.58 -4.77
N LEU A 65 -6.79 -7.95 -3.82
CA LEU A 65 -6.32 -7.95 -2.43
C LEU A 65 -6.22 -9.34 -1.83
N GLU A 66 -6.98 -10.31 -2.33
CA GLU A 66 -6.88 -11.70 -1.92
C GLU A 66 -5.50 -12.31 -2.18
N ASN A 67 -4.77 -11.77 -3.17
CA ASN A 67 -3.43 -12.21 -3.51
C ASN A 67 -2.34 -11.65 -2.58
N VAL A 68 -2.64 -10.64 -1.77
CA VAL A 68 -1.67 -10.05 -0.84
C VAL A 68 -1.37 -11.03 0.29
N ILE A 69 -0.09 -11.25 0.56
CA ILE A 69 0.36 -12.16 1.62
C ILE A 69 1.11 -11.44 2.74
N ASP A 70 1.63 -10.26 2.48
CA ASP A 70 2.40 -9.50 3.46
C ASP A 70 2.21 -8.00 3.24
N GLU A 71 2.10 -7.25 4.32
CA GLU A 71 2.06 -5.80 4.24
C GLU A 71 2.85 -5.16 5.37
N THR A 72 3.43 -4.02 5.07
CA THR A 72 4.13 -3.18 6.04
C THR A 72 3.50 -1.80 6.00
N TRP A 73 3.10 -1.31 7.17
CA TRP A 73 2.63 0.05 7.34
C TRP A 73 3.73 0.88 7.98
N PHE A 74 4.09 1.98 7.33
CA PHE A 74 4.98 3.00 7.86
C PHE A 74 4.11 4.19 8.25
N VAL A 75 4.11 4.58 9.52
CA VAL A 75 3.31 5.69 10.03
C VAL A 75 4.21 6.72 10.71
N THR A 76 3.89 8.00 10.54
CA THR A 76 4.68 9.08 11.13
C THR A 76 4.30 9.36 12.57
N ASP A 77 3.11 8.92 13.01
CA ASP A 77 2.62 9.08 14.38
C ASP A 77 2.00 7.76 14.85
N ILE A 78 2.81 6.99 15.54
CA ILE A 78 2.39 5.66 16.04
C ILE A 78 1.27 5.80 17.09
N ASP A 79 1.32 6.83 17.90
CA ASP A 79 0.31 7.06 18.95
C ASP A 79 -1.05 7.37 18.34
N GLU A 80 -1.10 8.23 17.32
CA GLU A 80 -2.34 8.52 16.58
C GLU A 80 -2.92 7.24 15.99
N CYS A 81 -2.08 6.40 15.38
CA CYS A 81 -2.51 5.14 14.79
C CYS A 81 -3.08 4.19 15.86
N MET A 82 -2.39 4.05 16.98
CA MET A 82 -2.82 3.12 18.04
C MET A 82 -4.04 3.61 18.81
N GLU A 83 -4.20 4.92 18.99
CA GLU A 83 -5.39 5.49 19.61
C GLU A 83 -6.66 5.25 18.78
N ASN A 84 -6.51 5.13 17.46
CA ASN A 84 -7.61 4.92 16.52
C ASN A 84 -7.59 3.53 15.88
N VAL A 85 -6.86 2.58 16.47
CA VAL A 85 -6.57 1.28 15.86
C VAL A 85 -7.84 0.48 15.52
N SER A 86 -8.83 0.48 16.37
CA SER A 86 -10.07 -0.26 16.13
C SER A 86 -10.82 0.24 14.91
N GLU A 87 -10.92 1.56 14.76
CA GLU A 87 -11.60 2.19 13.62
C GLU A 87 -10.80 1.97 12.33
N ILE A 88 -9.49 2.17 12.39
CA ILE A 88 -8.60 2.04 11.23
C ILE A 88 -8.60 0.60 10.71
N PHE A 89 -8.46 -0.38 11.60
CA PHE A 89 -8.43 -1.79 11.19
C PHE A 89 -9.81 -2.31 10.79
N ALA A 90 -10.90 -1.75 11.34
CA ALA A 90 -12.25 -2.06 10.86
C ALA A 90 -12.45 -1.58 9.42
N GLU A 91 -11.96 -0.40 9.08
CA GLU A 91 -12.02 0.13 7.71
C GLU A 91 -11.16 -0.70 6.76
N ARG A 92 -9.98 -1.12 7.20
CA ARG A 92 -9.10 -2.03 6.44
C ARG A 92 -9.83 -3.34 6.12
N GLU A 93 -10.52 -3.92 7.09
CA GLU A 93 -11.29 -5.14 6.88
C GLU A 93 -12.39 -4.96 5.83
N LYS A 94 -13.05 -3.81 5.82
CA LYS A 94 -14.04 -3.48 4.77
C LYS A 94 -13.39 -3.43 3.38
N ILE A 95 -12.20 -2.86 3.28
CA ILE A 95 -11.46 -2.78 2.02
C ILE A 95 -11.12 -4.17 1.51
N TYR A 96 -10.65 -5.05 2.38
CA TYR A 96 -10.36 -6.44 2.03
C TYR A 96 -11.63 -7.26 1.74
N GLY A 97 -12.76 -6.86 2.28
CA GLY A 97 -14.02 -7.60 2.17
C GLY A 97 -14.12 -8.81 3.09
N CYS A 98 -13.12 -9.04 3.90
CA CYS A 98 -13.02 -10.15 4.85
C CYS A 98 -11.91 -9.82 5.85
N LYS A 99 -11.75 -10.67 6.86
CA LYS A 99 -10.59 -10.57 7.76
C LYS A 99 -9.32 -10.81 6.92
N PRO A 100 -8.40 -9.84 6.82
CA PRO A 100 -7.24 -9.99 5.94
C PRO A 100 -6.35 -11.16 6.36
N GLU A 101 -6.00 -12.00 5.38
CA GLU A 101 -5.13 -13.16 5.60
C GLU A 101 -3.71 -12.81 5.17
N VAL A 102 -3.14 -11.85 5.88
CA VAL A 102 -1.80 -11.31 5.58
C VAL A 102 -0.98 -11.23 6.86
N SER A 103 0.33 -11.39 6.74
CA SER A 103 1.24 -10.96 7.81
C SER A 103 1.38 -9.44 7.72
N GLN A 104 1.47 -8.76 8.86
CA GLN A 104 1.58 -7.31 8.90
C GLN A 104 2.63 -6.86 9.91
N THR A 105 3.37 -5.81 9.53
CA THR A 105 4.27 -5.10 10.43
C THR A 105 3.89 -3.61 10.42
N LEU A 106 3.79 -3.02 11.61
CA LEU A 106 3.53 -1.59 11.79
C LEU A 106 4.81 -0.94 12.32
N ILE A 107 5.31 0.06 11.59
CA ILE A 107 6.58 0.74 11.90
C ILE A 107 6.33 2.25 12.00
N GLY A 108 6.78 2.85 13.12
CA GLY A 108 6.84 4.30 13.25
C GLY A 108 8.09 4.84 12.56
N VAL A 109 7.95 5.90 11.78
CA VAL A 109 9.07 6.54 11.07
C VAL A 109 9.06 8.05 11.34
N ASN A 110 10.22 8.69 11.21
CA ASN A 110 10.35 10.13 11.44
C ASN A 110 9.61 10.96 10.40
N ALA A 111 9.62 10.51 9.14
CA ALA A 111 9.03 11.24 8.03
C ALA A 111 8.81 10.30 6.86
N LEU A 112 7.94 10.70 5.96
CA LEU A 112 7.75 10.09 4.65
C LEU A 112 8.21 11.09 3.58
N VAL A 113 8.04 10.72 2.31
CA VAL A 113 8.59 11.50 1.19
C VAL A 113 8.01 12.92 1.08
N GLN A 114 6.82 13.15 1.63
CA GLN A 114 6.19 14.47 1.69
C GLN A 114 5.73 14.76 3.13
N PRO A 115 5.75 16.04 3.57
CA PRO A 115 5.48 16.39 4.97
C PRO A 115 4.04 16.14 5.44
N ASN A 116 3.08 16.11 4.52
CA ASN A 116 1.67 15.89 4.84
C ASN A 116 1.26 14.41 4.86
N LEU A 117 2.18 13.50 4.53
CA LEU A 117 1.89 12.07 4.55
C LEU A 117 2.00 11.52 5.97
N LYS A 118 1.00 10.75 6.37
CA LYS A 118 0.91 10.09 7.67
C LYS A 118 1.16 8.60 7.60
N ILE A 119 1.00 8.00 6.41
CA ILE A 119 1.10 6.56 6.22
C ILE A 119 1.62 6.22 4.82
N GLU A 120 2.39 5.15 4.76
CA GLU A 120 2.80 4.48 3.53
C GLU A 120 2.58 3.00 3.72
N ILE A 121 2.02 2.32 2.72
CA ILE A 121 1.75 0.89 2.79
C ILE A 121 2.51 0.17 1.69
N LYS A 122 3.28 -0.85 2.07
CA LYS A 122 3.99 -1.73 1.15
C LYS A 122 3.41 -3.13 1.24
N CYS A 123 3.06 -3.70 0.09
CA CYS A 123 2.51 -5.06 0.01
C CYS A 123 3.37 -5.97 -0.84
N ILE A 124 3.32 -7.26 -0.51
CA ILE A 124 3.85 -8.34 -1.34
C ILE A 124 2.67 -9.26 -1.64
N ALA A 125 2.55 -9.67 -2.90
CA ALA A 125 1.45 -10.50 -3.35
C ALA A 125 1.97 -11.77 -4.04
N HIS A 126 1.15 -12.80 -4.05
CA HIS A 126 1.39 -14.02 -4.79
C HIS A 126 0.29 -14.14 -5.85
N ILE A 127 0.68 -13.98 -7.11
CA ILE A 127 -0.25 -14.00 -8.24
C ILE A 127 -0.24 -15.40 -8.85
N GLU A 128 -1.35 -16.09 -8.73
CA GLU A 128 -1.50 -17.41 -9.36
C GLU A 128 -1.82 -17.25 -10.83
N LYS A 129 -1.28 -18.15 -11.62
CA LYS A 129 -1.52 -18.18 -13.06
C LYS A 129 -2.58 -19.21 -13.41
#